data_91cfd2275a0cd71d4d96ab9ae87c1046
#
_entry.id   91cfd2275a0cd71d4d96ab9ae87c1046
#
_cell.length_a   1.000
_cell.length_b   1.000
_cell.length_c   1.000
_cell.angle_alpha   90.00
_cell.angle_beta   90.00
_cell.angle_gamma   90.00
#
_symmetry.space_group_name_H-M   'P 1'
#
loop_
_entity.id
_entity.type
_entity.pdbx_description
1 polymer ?
#
loop_
_entity_poly.entity_id
_entity_poly.type
_entity_poly.pdbx_seq_one_letter_code
_entity_poly.pdbx_strand_id
1 'polypeptide(L)'
;MGNPDRLTGLDASFLALEKAGAHMHVGSVLVFDGQAPPYDELVAMIESRLHLVPRYRQKLAFPPLAQARPVWVDDPHFNARYHVRHTALPAPAGEDELRRLAGRVFSQQLDRAKPLWEIWL
;
A
#
# COMPACT_ATOMS: atom_id res chain seq x y z
N MET A 1 -19.24 20.58 8.98
CA MET A 1 -18.74 19.43 8.20
C MET A 1 -17.23 19.31 8.38
N GLY A 2 -16.74 18.11 8.60
CA GLY A 2 -15.29 17.88 8.64
C GLY A 2 -14.66 18.05 7.26
N ASN A 3 -13.38 18.42 7.23
CA ASN A 3 -12.60 18.44 5.99
C ASN A 3 -12.46 16.99 5.48
N PRO A 4 -12.93 16.65 4.26
CA PRO A 4 -12.89 15.29 3.73
C PRO A 4 -11.46 14.77 3.51
N ASP A 5 -10.48 15.67 3.43
CA ASP A 5 -9.07 15.30 3.27
C ASP A 5 -8.34 15.09 4.60
N ARG A 6 -9.00 15.33 5.72
CA ARG A 6 -8.43 15.08 7.05
C ARG A 6 -8.74 13.64 7.47
N LEU A 7 -7.76 12.96 8.08
CA LEU A 7 -7.99 11.64 8.64
C LEU A 7 -9.10 11.68 9.70
N THR A 8 -9.88 10.61 9.73
CA THR A 8 -10.82 10.40 10.82
C THR A 8 -10.06 10.14 12.14
N GLY A 9 -10.74 10.31 13.28
CA GLY A 9 -10.13 9.99 14.56
C GLY A 9 -9.73 8.52 14.68
N LEU A 10 -10.51 7.62 14.08
CA LEU A 10 -10.23 6.19 14.08
C LEU A 10 -8.95 5.89 13.26
N ASP A 11 -8.84 6.44 12.05
CA ASP A 11 -7.65 6.24 11.21
C ASP A 11 -6.40 6.82 11.86
N ALA A 12 -6.51 7.99 12.49
CA ALA A 12 -5.41 8.60 13.23
C ALA A 12 -4.98 7.73 14.41
N SER A 13 -5.91 7.07 15.11
CA SER A 13 -5.58 6.15 16.19
C SER A 13 -4.84 4.91 15.69
N PHE A 14 -5.19 4.37 14.52
CA PHE A 14 -4.45 3.26 13.92
C PHE A 14 -3.02 3.65 13.58
N LEU A 15 -2.79 4.85 13.06
CA LEU A 15 -1.43 5.34 12.81
C LEU A 15 -0.62 5.46 14.12
N ALA A 16 -1.24 5.94 15.18
CA ALA A 16 -0.59 6.09 16.49
C ALA A 16 -0.28 4.75 17.16
N LEU A 17 -1.11 3.73 16.93
CA LEU A 17 -0.94 2.39 17.49
C LEU A 17 0.04 1.54 16.71
N GLU A 18 0.32 1.87 15.45
CA GLU A 18 1.25 1.10 14.63
C GLU A 18 2.67 1.19 15.18
N LYS A 19 3.25 0.05 15.49
CA LYS A 19 4.61 -0.09 16.02
C LYS A 19 5.35 -1.17 15.26
N ALA A 20 6.66 -1.23 15.45
CA ALA A 20 7.48 -2.35 14.96
C ALA A 20 6.89 -3.69 15.46
N GLY A 21 6.52 -4.57 14.56
CA GLY A 21 5.88 -5.84 14.86
C GLY A 21 4.37 -5.81 15.09
N ALA A 22 3.74 -4.63 15.02
CA ALA A 22 2.29 -4.46 15.17
C ALA A 22 1.77 -3.51 14.10
N HIS A 23 1.75 -3.98 12.85
CA HIS A 23 1.32 -3.17 11.71
C HIS A 23 -0.21 -3.13 11.63
N MET A 24 -0.74 -1.97 11.24
CA MET A 24 -2.19 -1.74 11.16
C MET A 24 -2.70 -1.75 9.70
N HIS A 25 -1.86 -2.11 8.74
CA HIS A 25 -2.31 -2.31 7.37
C HIS A 25 -3.04 -3.66 7.22
N VAL A 26 -3.89 -3.74 6.23
CA VAL A 26 -4.58 -4.98 5.83
C VAL A 26 -4.12 -5.40 4.46
N GLY A 27 -4.19 -6.68 4.17
CA GLY A 27 -3.82 -7.19 2.87
C GLY A 27 -4.48 -8.52 2.58
N SER A 28 -4.32 -8.97 1.35
CA SER A 28 -4.83 -10.26 0.89
C SER A 28 -3.85 -10.91 -0.07
N VAL A 29 -3.91 -12.22 -0.15
CA VAL A 29 -3.20 -13.02 -1.15
C VAL A 29 -4.24 -13.64 -2.06
N LEU A 30 -4.12 -13.38 -3.37
CA LEU A 30 -5.00 -13.93 -4.39
C LEU A 30 -4.19 -14.88 -5.27
N VAL A 31 -4.69 -16.09 -5.44
CA VAL A 31 -4.05 -17.10 -6.29
C VAL A 31 -4.94 -17.34 -7.50
N PHE A 32 -4.37 -17.20 -8.68
CA PHE A 32 -5.06 -17.40 -9.95
C PHE A 32 -4.44 -18.55 -10.72
N ASP A 33 -5.27 -19.31 -11.41
CA ASP A 33 -4.80 -20.30 -12.36
C ASP A 33 -4.36 -19.64 -13.67
N GLY A 34 -3.39 -20.24 -14.31
CA GLY A 34 -2.89 -19.78 -15.60
C GLY A 34 -1.61 -18.97 -15.51
N GLN A 35 -1.24 -18.37 -16.61
CA GLN A 35 -0.02 -17.59 -16.71
C GLN A 35 -0.22 -16.17 -16.18
N ALA A 36 0.75 -15.69 -15.39
CA ALA A 36 0.74 -14.32 -14.90
C ALA A 36 0.83 -13.32 -16.06
N PRO A 37 0.13 -12.19 -16.00
CA PRO A 37 0.29 -11.14 -16.99
C PRO A 37 1.70 -10.55 -16.94
N PRO A 38 2.20 -10.00 -18.07
CA PRO A 38 3.44 -9.25 -18.05
C PRO A 38 3.36 -8.08 -17.05
N TYR A 39 4.44 -7.84 -16.33
CA TYR A 39 4.48 -6.81 -15.29
C TYR A 39 4.09 -5.42 -15.82
N ASP A 40 4.62 -5.03 -16.98
CA ASP A 40 4.32 -3.72 -17.57
C ASP A 40 2.84 -3.56 -17.93
N GLU A 41 2.18 -4.62 -18.35
CA GLU A 41 0.73 -4.60 -18.62
C GLU A 41 -0.07 -4.41 -17.33
N LEU A 42 0.34 -5.06 -16.25
CA LEU A 42 -0.30 -4.88 -14.94
C LEU A 42 -0.15 -3.45 -14.46
N VAL A 43 1.05 -2.89 -14.55
CA VAL A 43 1.30 -1.48 -14.18
C VAL A 43 0.42 -0.54 -14.99
N ALA A 44 0.38 -0.70 -16.30
CA ALA A 44 -0.44 0.13 -17.18
C ALA A 44 -1.93 0.02 -16.88
N MET A 45 -2.41 -1.18 -16.58
CA MET A 45 -3.80 -1.41 -16.20
C MET A 45 -4.15 -0.66 -14.91
N ILE A 46 -3.30 -0.74 -13.90
CA ILE A 46 -3.51 -0.06 -12.62
C ILE A 46 -3.47 1.46 -12.82
N GLU A 47 -2.46 1.98 -13.52
CA GLU A 47 -2.36 3.41 -13.81
C GLU A 47 -3.61 3.96 -14.51
N SER A 48 -4.16 3.19 -15.45
CA SER A 48 -5.37 3.60 -16.19
C SER A 48 -6.62 3.72 -15.30
N ARG A 49 -6.61 3.14 -14.10
CA ARG A 49 -7.75 3.12 -13.19
C ARG A 49 -7.56 3.97 -11.93
N LEU A 50 -6.37 4.49 -11.69
CA LEU A 50 -6.09 5.27 -10.47
C LEU A 50 -6.95 6.53 -10.35
N HIS A 51 -7.40 7.10 -11.46
CA HIS A 51 -8.32 8.26 -11.44
C HIS A 51 -9.67 7.92 -10.80
N LEU A 52 -10.05 6.64 -10.74
CA LEU A 52 -11.27 6.18 -10.08
C LEU A 52 -11.12 6.11 -8.55
N VAL A 53 -9.90 6.10 -8.06
CA VAL A 53 -9.56 6.00 -6.64
C VAL A 53 -8.48 7.03 -6.27
N PRO A 54 -8.82 8.33 -6.27
CA PRO A 54 -7.83 9.40 -6.07
C PRO A 54 -7.00 9.25 -4.80
N ARG A 55 -7.54 8.63 -3.76
CA ARG A 55 -6.85 8.38 -2.49
C ARG A 55 -5.56 7.58 -2.67
N TYR A 56 -5.48 6.72 -3.68
CA TYR A 56 -4.28 5.92 -3.95
C TYR A 56 -3.13 6.71 -4.57
N ARG A 57 -3.36 7.95 -4.95
CA ARG A 57 -2.31 8.89 -5.36
C ARG A 57 -1.98 9.93 -4.28
N GLN A 58 -2.61 9.82 -3.12
CA GLN A 58 -2.44 10.75 -2.02
C GLN A 58 -1.61 10.15 -0.91
N LYS A 59 -0.82 10.98 -0.27
CA LYS A 59 -0.03 10.64 0.91
C LYS A 59 -0.46 11.47 2.12
N LEU A 60 0.03 11.08 3.28
CA LEU A 60 -0.23 11.82 4.52
C LEU A 60 0.69 13.03 4.64
N ALA A 61 0.13 14.17 4.98
CA ALA A 61 0.86 15.34 5.44
C ALA A 61 0.60 15.52 6.94
N PHE A 62 1.68 15.60 7.71
CA PHE A 62 1.61 15.71 9.16
C PHE A 62 1.74 17.19 9.55
N PRO A 63 0.75 17.77 10.28
CA PRO A 63 0.86 19.13 10.79
C PRO A 63 2.05 19.27 11.74
N PRO A 64 2.67 20.46 11.81
CA PRO A 64 3.77 20.70 12.72
C PRO A 64 3.32 20.50 14.19
N LEU A 65 4.23 19.97 15.01
CA LEU A 65 4.04 19.81 16.47
C LEU A 65 2.81 18.96 16.86
N ALA A 66 2.33 18.10 15.99
CA ALA A 66 1.16 17.25 16.21
C ALA A 66 -0.10 18.03 16.65
N GLN A 67 -0.25 19.27 16.20
CA GLN A 67 -1.37 20.16 16.58
C GLN A 67 -2.71 19.74 15.97
N ALA A 68 -2.71 18.88 14.96
CA ALA A 68 -3.93 18.38 14.33
C ALA A 68 -3.69 17.00 13.72
N ARG A 69 -4.78 16.33 13.36
CA ARG A 69 -4.70 15.06 12.64
C ARG A 69 -4.08 15.24 11.26
N PRO A 70 -3.39 14.22 10.72
CA PRO A 70 -2.86 14.26 9.36
C PRO A 70 -3.95 14.53 8.33
N VAL A 71 -3.54 15.08 7.19
CA VAL A 71 -4.41 15.30 6.04
C VAL A 71 -3.87 14.55 4.83
N TRP A 72 -4.77 14.15 3.93
CA TRP A 72 -4.39 13.59 2.65
C TRP A 72 -4.04 14.70 1.66
N VAL A 73 -2.90 14.55 1.01
CA VAL A 73 -2.45 15.48 -0.05
C VAL A 73 -1.97 14.69 -1.25
N ASP A 74 -2.10 15.25 -2.43
CA ASP A 74 -1.57 14.61 -3.62
C ASP A 74 -0.05 14.42 -3.51
N ASP A 75 0.44 13.25 -3.93
CA ASP A 75 1.87 12.99 -3.98
C ASP A 75 2.41 13.48 -5.34
N PRO A 76 3.20 14.57 -5.37
CA PRO A 76 3.74 15.10 -6.61
C PRO A 76 4.78 14.18 -7.26
N HIS A 77 5.31 13.23 -6.50
CA HIS A 77 6.32 12.27 -6.95
C HIS A 77 5.76 10.85 -7.04
N PHE A 78 4.44 10.72 -7.22
CA PHE A 78 3.81 9.42 -7.34
C PHE A 78 4.45 8.60 -8.46
N ASN A 79 4.80 7.35 -8.16
CA ASN A 79 5.38 6.41 -9.10
C ASN A 79 4.69 5.05 -8.93
N ALA A 80 3.90 4.65 -9.92
CA ALA A 80 3.17 3.39 -9.86
C ALA A 80 4.10 2.19 -9.70
N ARG A 81 5.30 2.22 -10.27
CA ARG A 81 6.27 1.11 -10.19
C ARG A 81 6.86 0.94 -8.79
N TYR A 82 6.82 1.96 -7.95
CA TYR A 82 7.14 1.80 -6.53
C TYR A 82 6.07 0.97 -5.81
N HIS A 83 4.81 1.17 -6.17
CA HIS A 83 3.66 0.55 -5.51
C HIS A 83 3.32 -0.81 -6.09
N VAL A 84 3.55 -1.02 -7.39
CA VAL A 84 3.32 -2.30 -8.07
C VAL A 84 4.67 -2.97 -8.26
N ARG A 85 4.89 -4.05 -7.52
CA ARG A 85 6.17 -4.73 -7.47
C ARG A 85 6.08 -6.12 -8.09
N HIS A 86 7.21 -6.60 -8.55
CA HIS A 86 7.33 -7.89 -9.21
C HIS A 86 8.35 -8.75 -8.47
N THR A 87 7.97 -9.98 -8.18
CA THR A 87 8.86 -10.93 -7.55
C THR A 87 8.60 -12.34 -8.07
N ALA A 88 9.38 -13.29 -7.61
CA ALA A 88 9.19 -14.70 -7.93
C ALA A 88 9.37 -15.54 -6.68
N LEU A 89 8.67 -16.66 -6.61
CA LEU A 89 8.86 -17.62 -5.54
C LEU A 89 10.12 -18.46 -5.81
N PRO A 90 10.95 -18.73 -4.80
CA PRO A 90 12.05 -19.69 -4.97
C PRO A 90 11.51 -21.08 -5.22
N ALA A 91 12.29 -21.92 -5.92
CA ALA A 91 11.93 -23.32 -6.12
C ALA A 91 11.74 -24.04 -4.77
N PRO A 92 10.74 -24.93 -4.64
CA PRO A 92 9.82 -25.45 -5.66
C PRO A 92 8.59 -24.55 -5.94
N ALA A 93 8.54 -23.31 -5.47
CA ALA A 93 7.49 -22.33 -5.74
C ALA A 93 6.09 -22.84 -5.34
N GLY A 94 5.99 -23.50 -4.23
CA GLY A 94 4.75 -24.04 -3.69
C GLY A 94 4.10 -23.14 -2.63
N GLU A 95 3.15 -23.74 -1.92
CA GLU A 95 2.38 -23.01 -0.91
C GLU A 95 3.25 -22.52 0.25
N ASP A 96 4.27 -23.28 0.66
CA ASP A 96 5.17 -22.87 1.75
C ASP A 96 5.99 -21.63 1.37
N GLU A 97 6.49 -21.58 0.13
CA GLU A 97 7.24 -20.44 -0.38
C GLU A 97 6.34 -19.20 -0.48
N LEU A 98 5.09 -19.38 -0.92
CA LEU A 98 4.10 -18.32 -0.96
C LEU A 98 3.81 -17.77 0.44
N ARG A 99 3.61 -18.63 1.43
CA ARG A 99 3.37 -18.22 2.81
C ARG A 99 4.53 -17.43 3.40
N ARG A 100 5.77 -17.86 3.12
CA ARG A 100 6.97 -17.15 3.59
C ARG A 100 7.08 -15.78 2.96
N LEU A 101 6.83 -15.66 1.65
CA LEU A 101 6.84 -14.37 0.96
C LEU A 101 5.75 -13.45 1.51
N ALA A 102 4.53 -13.94 1.65
CA ALA A 102 3.43 -13.17 2.22
C ALA A 102 3.76 -12.68 3.63
N GLY A 103 4.33 -13.54 4.48
CA GLY A 103 4.76 -13.16 5.83
C GLY A 103 5.80 -12.05 5.82
N ARG A 104 6.76 -12.10 4.91
CA ARG A 104 7.77 -11.04 4.76
C ARG A 104 7.16 -9.71 4.31
N VAL A 105 6.29 -9.75 3.31
CA VAL A 105 5.63 -8.54 2.79
C VAL A 105 4.74 -7.91 3.87
N PHE A 106 3.90 -8.70 4.53
CA PHE A 106 2.99 -8.20 5.55
C PHE A 106 3.68 -7.78 6.85
N SER A 107 4.89 -8.22 7.11
CA SER A 107 5.65 -7.81 8.29
C SER A 107 6.40 -6.48 8.11
N GLN A 108 6.35 -5.89 6.92
CA GLN A 108 6.99 -4.60 6.64
C GLN A 108 5.97 -3.46 6.73
N GLN A 109 6.33 -2.41 7.46
CA GLN A 109 5.53 -1.20 7.53
C GLN A 109 5.53 -0.49 6.17
N LEU A 110 4.36 0.01 5.76
CA LEU A 110 4.25 0.87 4.59
C LEU A 110 4.96 2.21 4.85
N ASP A 111 5.63 2.74 3.83
CA ASP A 111 6.29 4.03 3.92
C ASP A 111 5.26 5.17 3.99
N ARG A 112 5.20 5.86 5.12
CA ARG A 112 4.26 6.95 5.37
C ARG A 112 4.55 8.24 4.59
N ALA A 113 5.72 8.32 3.94
CA ALA A 113 6.05 9.42 3.05
C ALA A 113 5.45 9.25 1.64
N LYS A 114 4.77 8.16 1.40
CA LYS A 114 4.15 7.78 0.12
C LYS A 114 2.70 7.34 0.33
N PRO A 115 1.90 7.20 -0.73
CA PRO A 115 0.61 6.54 -0.65
C PRO A 115 0.70 5.15 0.01
N LEU A 116 -0.25 4.83 0.87
CA LEU A 116 -0.16 3.69 1.80
C LEU A 116 -0.72 2.40 1.20
N TRP A 117 -0.12 1.95 0.11
CA TRP A 117 -0.48 0.69 -0.52
C TRP A 117 0.67 0.11 -1.34
N GLU A 118 0.65 -1.20 -1.49
CA GLU A 118 1.54 -1.94 -2.38
C GLU A 118 0.79 -3.13 -2.98
N ILE A 119 1.12 -3.48 -4.21
CA ILE A 119 0.67 -4.70 -4.89
C ILE A 119 1.91 -5.46 -5.33
N TRP A 120 1.93 -6.74 -5.06
CA TRP A 120 3.00 -7.64 -5.45
C TRP A 120 2.50 -8.69 -6.43
N LEU A 121 3.12 -8.77 -7.63
CA LEU A 121 2.87 -9.80 -8.64
C LEU A 121 3.95 -10.88 -8.55
#